data_dc9275df2fe98a5d0e9c44c24e0ebbf5
#
_entry.id   dc9275df2fe98a5d0e9c44c24e0ebbf5
#
_cell.length_a   1.000
_cell.length_b   1.000
_cell.length_c   1.000
_cell.angle_alpha   90.00
_cell.angle_beta   90.00
_cell.angle_gamma   90.00
#
_symmetry.space_group_name_H-M   'P 1'
#
loop_
_entity.id
_entity.type
_entity.pdbx_description
1 polymer ?
#
loop_
_entity_poly.entity_id
_entity_poly.type
_entity_poly.pdbx_seq_one_letter_code
_entity_poly.pdbx_strand_id
1 'polypeptide(L)'
;MVVNQQYKIDEYGKDILLKDDKLQVMMCWEKKLMQKCIDELNPTNGDVLEVGFGMGYSATQIQKYNPKSHTIIEVDENVITKAKIDLGFHPTLGKYQNINWVHGTW
;
A
#
# COMPACT_ATOMS: atom_id res chain seq x y z
N MET A 1 -2.83 -13.40 14.11
CA MET A 1 -1.43 -13.70 13.80
C MET A 1 -0.72 -12.44 13.35
N VAL A 2 0.42 -12.18 13.91
CA VAL A 2 1.23 -11.01 13.51
C VAL A 2 2.19 -11.45 12.42
N VAL A 3 2.25 -10.69 11.34
CA VAL A 3 3.17 -10.93 10.23
C VAL A 3 4.26 -9.88 10.26
N ASN A 4 5.51 -10.31 10.41
CA ASN A 4 6.66 -9.40 10.38
C ASN A 4 7.10 -9.17 8.94
N GLN A 5 6.93 -7.94 8.47
CA GLN A 5 7.39 -7.50 7.17
C GLN A 5 8.41 -6.38 7.35
N GLN A 6 9.48 -6.43 6.58
CA GLN A 6 10.56 -5.45 6.69
C GLN A 6 10.86 -4.83 5.33
N TYR A 7 11.04 -3.51 5.32
CA TYR A 7 11.46 -2.78 4.13
C TYR A 7 12.97 -2.83 4.01
N LYS A 8 13.45 -3.31 2.86
CA LYS A 8 14.88 -3.41 2.54
C LYS A 8 15.12 -3.00 1.10
N ILE A 9 16.38 -2.88 0.75
CA ILE A 9 16.83 -2.64 -0.63
C ILE A 9 17.45 -3.93 -1.12
N ASP A 10 17.03 -4.43 -2.28
CA ASP A 10 17.58 -5.65 -2.84
C ASP A 10 19.00 -5.44 -3.40
N GLU A 11 19.62 -6.52 -3.90
CA GLU A 11 20.99 -6.48 -4.42
C GLU A 11 21.18 -5.55 -5.63
N TYR A 12 20.09 -5.15 -6.27
CA TYR A 12 20.11 -4.22 -7.40
C TYR A 12 19.75 -2.80 -7.01
N GLY A 13 19.67 -2.51 -5.72
CA GLY A 13 19.30 -1.19 -5.22
C GLY A 13 17.81 -0.87 -5.33
N LYS A 14 16.95 -1.87 -5.45
CA LYS A 14 15.50 -1.69 -5.53
C LYS A 14 14.85 -1.95 -4.18
N ASP A 15 13.79 -1.20 -3.88
CA ASP A 15 13.00 -1.41 -2.67
C ASP A 15 12.28 -2.75 -2.73
N ILE A 16 12.34 -3.49 -1.64
CA ILE A 16 11.62 -4.75 -1.48
C ILE A 16 10.97 -4.79 -0.10
N LEU A 17 9.94 -5.64 0.02
CA LEU A 17 9.26 -5.91 1.28
C LEU A 17 9.42 -7.40 1.57
N LEU A 18 9.99 -7.73 2.74
CA LEU A 18 10.25 -9.10 3.14
C LEU A 18 9.28 -9.54 4.24
N LYS A 19 8.88 -10.81 4.17
CA LYS A 19 8.15 -11.49 5.24
C LYS A 19 9.13 -12.40 5.97
N ASP A 20 9.28 -12.17 7.28
CA ASP A 20 10.17 -12.95 8.15
C ASP A 20 11.62 -13.00 7.63
N ASP A 21 12.07 -11.94 6.96
CA ASP A 21 13.42 -11.81 6.41
C ASP A 21 13.81 -12.87 5.37
N LYS A 22 12.85 -13.69 4.92
CA LYS A 22 13.16 -14.85 4.06
C LYS A 22 12.44 -14.79 2.71
N LEU A 23 11.22 -14.24 2.66
CA LEU A 23 10.41 -14.23 1.48
C LEU A 23 10.15 -12.79 1.05
N GLN A 24 10.35 -12.52 -0.23
CA GLN A 24 9.98 -11.23 -0.79
C GLN A 24 8.46 -11.15 -0.92
N VAL A 25 7.86 -10.15 -0.26
CA VAL A 25 6.42 -9.93 -0.31
C VAL A 25 6.05 -9.13 -1.55
N MET A 26 6.88 -8.14 -1.91
CA MET A 26 6.66 -7.29 -3.06
C MET A 26 7.99 -6.82 -3.63
N MET A 27 8.13 -6.87 -4.94
CA MET A 27 9.30 -6.42 -5.67
C MET A 27 8.98 -5.12 -6.41
N CYS A 28 9.99 -4.26 -6.54
CA CYS A 28 9.82 -2.99 -7.25
C CYS A 28 9.36 -3.16 -8.71
N TRP A 29 9.75 -4.23 -9.38
CA TRP A 29 9.33 -4.50 -10.75
C TRP A 29 7.82 -4.74 -10.90
N GLU A 30 7.12 -5.08 -9.82
CA GLU A 30 5.67 -5.26 -9.83
C GLU A 30 4.91 -3.92 -9.91
N LYS A 31 5.58 -2.82 -9.64
CA LYS A 31 4.99 -1.50 -9.62
C LYS A 31 4.23 -1.15 -10.91
N LYS A 32 4.84 -1.39 -12.06
CA LYS A 32 4.21 -1.08 -13.35
C LYS A 32 2.98 -1.92 -13.59
N LEU A 33 3.03 -3.20 -13.21
CA LEU A 33 1.89 -4.09 -13.35
C LEU A 33 0.72 -3.64 -12.49
N MET A 34 0.99 -3.28 -11.23
CA MET A 34 -0.04 -2.78 -10.34
C MET A 34 -0.65 -1.48 -10.82
N GLN A 35 0.18 -0.55 -11.31
CA GLN A 35 -0.30 0.71 -11.87
C GLN A 35 -1.22 0.47 -13.06
N LYS A 36 -0.87 -0.45 -13.94
CA LYS A 36 -1.69 -0.79 -15.09
C LYS A 36 -3.03 -1.39 -14.68
N CYS A 37 -3.05 -2.27 -13.69
CA CYS A 37 -4.29 -2.85 -13.18
C CYS A 37 -5.22 -1.76 -12.63
N ILE A 38 -4.69 -0.80 -11.90
CA ILE A 38 -5.48 0.30 -11.36
C ILE A 38 -5.99 1.21 -12.49
N ASP A 39 -5.18 1.48 -13.51
CA ASP A 39 -5.59 2.28 -14.64
C ASP A 39 -6.76 1.64 -15.40
N GLU A 40 -6.72 0.32 -15.57
CA GLU A 40 -7.82 -0.43 -16.18
C GLU A 40 -9.09 -0.37 -15.34
N LEU A 41 -8.96 -0.40 -14.02
CA LEU A 41 -10.08 -0.31 -13.09
C LEU A 41 -10.72 1.08 -13.09
N ASN A 42 -9.92 2.13 -13.27
CA ASN A 42 -10.35 3.53 -13.27
C ASN A 42 -11.24 3.89 -12.07
N PRO A 43 -10.67 3.99 -10.84
CA PRO A 43 -11.46 4.20 -9.62
C PRO A 43 -11.87 5.65 -9.38
N THR A 44 -11.99 6.48 -10.42
CA THR A 44 -12.37 7.88 -10.30
C THR A 44 -13.75 8.02 -9.62
N ASN A 45 -13.81 8.80 -8.54
CA ASN A 45 -15.01 9.03 -7.72
C ASN A 45 -15.65 7.75 -7.16
N GLY A 46 -14.91 6.64 -7.14
CA GLY A 46 -15.40 5.37 -6.61
C GLY A 46 -15.05 5.17 -5.14
N ASP A 47 -15.77 4.25 -4.50
CA ASP A 47 -15.42 3.75 -3.17
C ASP A 47 -14.49 2.55 -3.36
N VAL A 48 -13.26 2.65 -2.86
CA VAL A 48 -12.24 1.63 -3.06
C VAL A 48 -11.95 0.89 -1.76
N LEU A 49 -11.95 -0.43 -1.84
CA LEU A 49 -11.49 -1.30 -0.76
C LEU A 49 -10.23 -2.02 -1.24
N GLU A 50 -9.13 -1.81 -0.53
CA GLU A 50 -7.85 -2.44 -0.82
C GLU A 50 -7.46 -3.36 0.32
N VAL A 51 -7.11 -4.61 0.00
CA VAL A 51 -6.67 -5.60 0.99
C VAL A 51 -5.16 -5.77 0.86
N GLY A 52 -4.44 -5.36 1.90
CA GLY A 52 -2.99 -5.35 1.90
C GLY A 52 -2.42 -4.09 1.26
N PHE A 53 -1.54 -3.41 1.98
CA PHE A 53 -0.91 -2.17 1.49
C PHE A 53 0.42 -2.44 0.80
N GLY A 54 1.24 -3.32 1.38
CA GLY A 54 2.59 -3.61 0.88
C GLY A 54 3.45 -2.36 0.88
N MET A 55 4.01 -2.01 -0.27
CA MET A 55 4.83 -0.81 -0.45
C MET A 55 4.04 0.40 -0.93
N GLY A 56 2.72 0.25 -1.08
CA GLY A 56 1.85 1.36 -1.42
C GLY A 56 1.77 1.68 -2.91
N TYR A 57 2.23 0.82 -3.79
CA TYR A 57 2.20 1.09 -5.23
C TYR A 57 0.77 1.18 -5.75
N SER A 58 -0.08 0.22 -5.39
CA SER A 58 -1.50 0.25 -5.77
C SER A 58 -2.21 1.44 -5.13
N ALA A 59 -2.00 1.65 -3.82
CA ALA A 59 -2.64 2.73 -3.09
C ALA A 59 -2.29 4.11 -3.66
N THR A 60 -1.02 4.32 -4.01
CA THR A 60 -0.56 5.56 -4.63
C THR A 60 -1.22 5.78 -5.98
N GLN A 61 -1.33 4.74 -6.80
CA GLN A 61 -1.97 4.85 -8.11
C GLN A 61 -3.47 5.11 -7.98
N ILE A 62 -4.14 4.46 -7.03
CA ILE A 62 -5.56 4.69 -6.74
C ILE A 62 -5.80 6.17 -6.38
N GLN A 63 -4.95 6.76 -5.55
CA GLN A 63 -5.11 8.14 -5.13
C GLN A 63 -4.97 9.15 -6.29
N LYS A 64 -4.28 8.80 -7.37
CA LYS A 64 -4.21 9.66 -8.57
C LYS A 64 -5.57 9.85 -9.24
N TYR A 65 -6.50 8.93 -9.02
CA TYR A 65 -7.85 8.99 -9.59
C TYR A 65 -8.86 9.71 -8.70
N ASN A 66 -8.43 10.24 -7.56
CA ASN A 66 -9.30 10.95 -6.62
C ASN A 66 -10.52 10.13 -6.23
N PRO A 67 -10.36 8.96 -5.61
CA PRO A 67 -11.50 8.14 -5.21
C PRO A 67 -12.34 8.87 -4.16
N LYS A 68 -13.61 8.55 -4.11
CA LYS A 68 -14.52 9.09 -3.11
C LYS A 68 -14.15 8.60 -1.71
N SER A 69 -13.78 7.35 -1.59
CA SER A 69 -13.23 6.77 -0.37
C SER A 69 -12.20 5.70 -0.70
N HIS A 70 -11.23 5.49 0.18
CA HIS A 70 -10.17 4.51 0.01
C HIS A 70 -9.92 3.83 1.34
N THR A 71 -10.52 2.66 1.53
CA THR A 71 -10.36 1.86 2.75
C THR A 71 -9.28 0.84 2.51
N ILE A 72 -8.30 0.78 3.41
CA ILE A 72 -7.17 -0.15 3.30
C ILE A 72 -7.16 -1.06 4.53
N ILE A 73 -7.23 -2.36 4.28
CA ILE A 73 -7.15 -3.38 5.33
C ILE A 73 -5.72 -3.92 5.30
N GLU A 74 -5.02 -3.80 6.42
CA GLU A 74 -3.65 -4.27 6.54
C GLU A 74 -3.45 -4.95 7.88
N VAL A 75 -2.86 -6.14 7.88
CA VAL A 75 -2.62 -6.94 9.08
C VAL A 75 -1.34 -6.53 9.81
N ASP A 76 -0.36 -6.01 9.10
CA ASP A 76 0.94 -5.67 9.67
C ASP A 76 0.97 -4.21 10.12
N GLU A 77 1.09 -4.02 11.44
CA GLU A 77 1.14 -2.70 12.05
C GLU A 77 2.34 -1.86 11.58
N ASN A 78 3.48 -2.50 11.31
CA ASN A 78 4.66 -1.79 10.83
C ASN A 78 4.43 -1.21 9.43
N VAL A 79 3.71 -1.93 8.58
CA VAL A 79 3.33 -1.44 7.24
C VAL A 79 2.42 -0.24 7.37
N ILE A 80 1.43 -0.31 8.25
CA ILE A 80 0.48 0.81 8.49
C ILE A 80 1.24 2.04 9.00
N THR A 81 2.12 1.86 9.98
CA THR A 81 2.89 2.95 10.57
C THR A 81 3.75 3.65 9.51
N LYS A 82 4.48 2.87 8.70
CA LYS A 82 5.29 3.43 7.63
C LYS A 82 4.43 4.17 6.59
N ALA A 83 3.30 3.60 6.23
CA ALA A 83 2.38 4.22 5.29
C ALA A 83 1.89 5.58 5.79
N LYS A 84 1.51 5.66 7.05
CA LYS A 84 1.02 6.92 7.65
C LYS A 84 2.11 7.97 7.79
N ILE A 85 3.29 7.58 8.27
CA ILE A 85 4.37 8.52 8.61
C ILE A 85 5.20 8.89 7.38
N ASP A 86 5.67 7.91 6.62
CA ASP A 86 6.67 8.11 5.57
C ASP A 86 6.04 8.30 4.19
N LEU A 87 4.87 7.71 3.94
CA LEU A 87 4.31 7.64 2.60
C LEU A 87 3.09 8.55 2.38
N GLY A 88 2.68 9.28 3.41
CA GLY A 88 1.62 10.28 3.29
C GLY A 88 0.19 9.76 3.39
N PHE A 89 -0.01 8.55 3.91
CA PHE A 89 -1.33 7.93 4.04
C PHE A 89 -1.98 8.10 5.41
N HIS A 90 -1.55 9.08 6.19
CA HIS A 90 -2.21 9.40 7.46
C HIS A 90 -3.61 9.99 7.17
N PRO A 91 -4.69 9.51 7.84
CA PRO A 91 -6.06 9.91 7.48
C PRO A 91 -6.35 11.41 7.55
N THR A 92 -5.65 12.13 8.43
CA THR A 92 -5.89 13.58 8.63
C THR A 92 -4.68 14.45 8.33
N LEU A 93 -3.45 13.92 8.51
CA LEU A 93 -2.22 14.69 8.40
C LEU A 93 -1.41 14.38 7.15
N GLY A 94 -1.79 13.35 6.40
CA GLY A 94 -1.08 12.95 5.20
C GLY A 94 -1.48 13.78 3.97
N LYS A 95 -0.73 13.60 2.89
CA LYS A 95 -1.00 14.30 1.62
C LYS A 95 -2.15 13.67 0.83
N TYR A 96 -2.49 12.43 1.10
CA TYR A 96 -3.60 11.73 0.44
C TYR A 96 -4.87 11.88 1.25
N GLN A 97 -6.02 11.85 0.58
CA GLN A 97 -7.30 12.15 1.23
C GLN A 97 -8.26 10.98 1.18
N ASN A 98 -9.25 11.02 2.06
CA ASN A 98 -10.34 10.03 2.11
C ASN A 98 -9.83 8.62 2.40
N ILE A 99 -8.76 8.52 3.22
CA ILE A 99 -8.14 7.25 3.59
C ILE A 99 -8.76 6.74 4.89
N ASN A 100 -9.18 5.48 4.89
CA ASN A 100 -9.64 4.77 6.08
C ASN A 100 -8.80 3.52 6.29
N TRP A 101 -8.20 3.38 7.46
CA TRP A 101 -7.40 2.23 7.80
C TRP A 101 -8.18 1.23 8.64
N VAL A 102 -8.06 -0.04 8.30
CA VAL A 102 -8.56 -1.14 9.13
C VAL A 102 -7.37 -2.06 9.42
N HIS A 103 -6.98 -2.14 10.69
CA HIS A 103 -5.89 -3.02 11.13
C HIS A 103 -6.46 -4.40 11.41
N GLY A 104 -6.18 -5.34 10.54
CA GLY A 104 -6.66 -6.71 10.70
C GLY A 104 -6.70 -7.46 9.38
N THR A 105 -7.45 -8.53 9.38
CA THR A 105 -7.76 -9.32 8.18
C THR A 105 -9.23 -9.13 7.82
N TRP A 106 -9.53 -9.44 6.59
CA TRP A 106 -10.92 -9.36 6.14
C TRP A 106 -11.57 -10.73 6.06
#